data_d55991e01e177bb0fab13d0c24007bdb
#
_entry.id   d55991e01e177bb0fab13d0c24007bdb
#
_cell.length_a   1.000
_cell.length_b   1.000
_cell.length_c   1.000
_cell.angle_alpha   90.00
_cell.angle_beta   90.00
_cell.angle_gamma   90.00
#
_symmetry.space_group_name_H-M   'P 1'
#
loop_
_entity.id
_entity.type
_entity.pdbx_description
1 polymer ?
#
loop_
_entity_poly.entity_id
_entity_poly.type
_entity_poly.pdbx_seq_one_letter_code
_entity_poly.pdbx_strand_id
1 'polypeptide(L)'
;SLVGSEMCIRDSYFDIDLEKTSYVGTDGSRLAMIELPASYTRKERAGFILPSKFAKLLSNLVPEDCMELEVKVNGTNIQFDFDSYRLVCRMIEGRFPNYRAVIPQNQPKRVVLKRNDLLAALKRVSVFCNMSSSLVILKFDKNSLLITAHDFDFSKSAEETVILQDGCEAIEIGFKSGFLIELVNSIPSENISISMTDPSRAAVLSRCDEEERSLTYLLMPMSINN
;
A
#
# COMPACT_ATOMS: atom_id res chain seq x y z
N SER A 1 -12.11 -2.22 13.67
CA SER A 1 -13.28 -1.96 12.85
C SER A 1 -13.19 -0.54 12.30
N LEU A 2 -12.79 -0.39 11.04
CA LEU A 2 -12.75 0.89 10.30
C LEU A 2 -14.13 1.21 9.68
N VAL A 3 -15.19 0.66 10.21
CA VAL A 3 -16.56 0.83 9.72
C VAL A 3 -17.22 1.96 10.50
N GLY A 4 -17.42 3.09 9.85
CA GLY A 4 -18.25 4.16 10.41
C GLY A 4 -17.94 5.54 9.86
N SER A 5 -18.07 5.74 8.60
CA SER A 5 -18.58 6.94 7.93
C SER A 5 -18.47 6.74 6.41
N GLU A 6 -19.47 7.22 5.68
CA GLU A 6 -19.57 7.17 4.22
C GLU A 6 -18.52 8.05 3.50
N MET A 7 -17.31 8.10 4.03
CA MET A 7 -16.20 8.78 3.37
C MET A 7 -15.60 7.78 2.38
N CYS A 8 -15.70 8.06 1.10
CA CYS A 8 -15.01 7.32 0.04
C CYS A 8 -13.52 7.29 0.35
N ILE A 9 -13.07 6.19 0.94
CA ILE A 9 -11.69 5.96 1.39
C ILE A 9 -10.82 5.68 0.15
N ARG A 10 -10.67 6.67 -0.70
CA ARG A 10 -9.73 6.69 -1.83
C ARG A 10 -8.95 7.99 -1.88
N ASP A 11 -9.09 8.81 -0.82
CA ASP A 11 -8.47 10.12 -0.76
C ASP A 11 -7.09 10.02 -0.12
N SER A 12 -6.23 10.96 -0.46
CA SER A 12 -4.87 11.01 0.05
C SER A 12 -4.80 11.97 1.24
N TYR A 13 -4.21 11.53 2.34
CA TYR A 13 -3.98 12.34 3.52
C TYR A 13 -2.53 12.80 3.56
N PHE A 14 -2.34 14.08 3.74
CA PHE A 14 -1.06 14.72 3.97
C PHE A 14 -0.94 15.00 5.47
N ASP A 15 -0.05 14.30 6.14
CA ASP A 15 0.26 14.47 7.57
C ASP A 15 1.64 15.11 7.69
N ILE A 16 1.64 16.41 7.89
CA ILE A 16 2.86 17.21 7.90
C ILE A 16 3.23 17.51 9.35
N ASP A 17 4.26 16.86 9.85
CA ASP A 17 4.85 17.07 11.17
C ASP A 17 6.15 17.90 11.06
N LEU A 18 6.71 18.26 12.20
CA LEU A 18 7.95 19.04 12.29
C LEU A 18 9.19 18.28 11.81
N GLU A 19 9.16 16.94 11.99
CA GLU A 19 10.29 16.07 11.69
C GLU A 19 10.11 15.31 10.37
N LYS A 20 8.88 15.04 9.97
CA LYS A 20 8.56 14.26 8.79
C LYS A 20 7.21 14.61 8.18
N THR A 21 7.07 14.32 6.91
CA THR A 21 5.80 14.38 6.20
C THR A 21 5.41 12.96 5.79
N SER A 22 4.17 12.56 6.13
CA SER A 22 3.60 11.28 5.73
C SER A 22 2.49 11.51 4.71
N TYR A 23 2.58 10.81 3.60
CA TYR A 23 1.53 10.77 2.57
C TYR A 23 0.84 9.43 2.67
N VAL A 24 -0.46 9.43 2.92
CA VAL A 24 -1.22 8.20 3.21
C VAL A 24 -2.43 8.11 2.31
N GLY A 25 -2.57 6.97 1.64
CA GLY A 25 -3.77 6.59 0.89
C GLY A 25 -4.32 5.27 1.38
N THR A 26 -5.64 5.14 1.53
CA THR A 26 -6.28 3.89 1.94
C THR A 26 -7.67 3.76 1.33
N ASP A 27 -8.12 2.52 1.14
CA ASP A 27 -9.48 2.17 0.73
C ASP A 27 -10.17 1.24 1.76
N GLY A 28 -9.61 1.15 2.96
CA GLY A 28 -10.10 0.31 4.05
C GLY A 28 -9.63 -1.14 4.00
N SER A 29 -9.24 -1.65 2.83
CA SER A 29 -8.70 -3.00 2.65
C SER A 29 -7.18 -3.01 2.48
N ARG A 30 -6.63 -1.89 2.05
CA ARG A 30 -5.19 -1.68 1.87
C ARG A 30 -4.82 -0.23 2.20
N LEU A 31 -3.56 -0.02 2.52
CA LEU A 31 -3.01 1.30 2.80
C LEU A 31 -1.63 1.41 2.16
N ALA A 32 -1.36 2.58 1.59
CA ALA A 32 -0.02 2.97 1.15
C ALA A 32 0.42 4.19 1.94
N MET A 33 1.65 4.17 2.45
CA MET A 33 2.24 5.28 3.18
C MET A 33 3.66 5.52 2.69
N ILE A 34 3.97 6.78 2.41
CA ILE A 34 5.33 7.26 2.16
C ILE A 34 5.68 8.26 3.25
N GLU A 35 6.80 8.06 3.91
CA GLU A 35 7.34 9.02 4.86
C GLU A 35 8.62 9.65 4.27
N LEU A 36 8.69 10.96 4.32
CA LEU A 36 9.86 11.75 3.92
C LEU A 36 10.34 12.55 5.11
N PRO A 37 11.66 12.76 5.28
CA PRO A 37 12.17 13.74 6.22
C PRO A 37 11.56 15.12 5.94
N ALA A 38 11.31 15.91 6.97
CA ALA A 38 10.82 17.27 6.77
C ALA A 38 11.92 18.11 6.11
N SER A 39 11.63 18.59 4.90
CA SER A 39 12.56 19.44 4.14
C SER A 39 12.30 20.95 4.32
N TYR A 40 11.41 21.32 5.25
CA TYR A 40 11.00 22.73 5.42
C TYR A 40 11.08 23.19 6.86
N THR A 41 11.33 24.47 6.99
CA THR A 41 11.21 25.21 8.27
C THR A 41 9.74 25.53 8.53
N ARG A 42 8.97 24.57 9.06
CA ARG A 42 7.59 24.84 9.47
C ARG A 42 7.50 24.91 10.99
N LYS A 43 6.66 25.84 11.47
CA LYS A 43 6.49 26.07 12.92
C LYS A 43 5.32 25.29 13.52
N GLU A 44 4.47 24.70 12.70
CA GLU A 44 3.21 24.07 13.13
C GLU A 44 2.91 22.79 12.33
N ARG A 45 2.28 21.83 13.00
CA ARG A 45 1.73 20.64 12.37
C ARG A 45 0.54 21.01 11.49
N ALA A 46 0.42 20.35 10.37
CA ALA A 46 -0.74 20.49 9.49
C ALA A 46 -1.13 19.15 8.89
N GLY A 47 -2.43 18.95 8.69
CA GLY A 47 -2.93 17.79 8.00
C GLY A 47 -4.13 18.17 7.15
N PHE A 48 -4.22 17.57 5.95
CA PHE A 48 -5.35 17.80 5.07
C PHE A 48 -5.63 16.58 4.20
N ILE A 49 -6.89 16.44 3.79
CA ILE A 49 -7.36 15.37 2.92
C ILE A 49 -7.51 15.92 1.52
N LEU A 50 -6.77 15.35 0.58
CA LEU A 50 -6.80 15.71 -0.83
C LEU A 50 -7.72 14.74 -1.60
N PRO A 51 -8.70 15.23 -2.38
CA PRO A 51 -9.54 14.38 -3.21
C PRO A 51 -8.72 13.56 -4.21
N SER A 52 -9.05 12.27 -4.35
CA SER A 52 -8.31 11.34 -5.21
C SER A 52 -8.23 11.77 -6.68
N LYS A 53 -9.27 12.40 -7.19
CA LYS A 53 -9.27 12.97 -8.55
C LYS A 53 -8.21 14.06 -8.71
N PHE A 54 -8.04 14.88 -7.67
CA PHE A 54 -7.05 15.95 -7.69
C PHE A 54 -5.62 15.40 -7.48
N ALA A 55 -5.46 14.41 -6.62
CA ALA A 55 -4.18 13.72 -6.47
C ALA A 55 -3.71 13.08 -7.79
N LYS A 56 -4.62 12.47 -8.56
CA LYS A 56 -4.36 11.97 -9.91
C LYS A 56 -3.97 13.07 -10.89
N LEU A 57 -4.65 14.21 -10.85
CA LEU A 57 -4.33 15.36 -11.69
C LEU A 57 -2.93 15.88 -11.38
N LEU A 58 -2.60 16.05 -10.10
CA LEU A 58 -1.25 16.43 -9.66
C LEU A 58 -0.17 15.45 -10.17
N SER A 59 -0.39 14.16 -9.98
CA SER A 59 0.53 13.11 -10.45
C SER A 59 0.79 13.13 -11.96
N ASN A 60 -0.17 13.64 -12.75
CA ASN A 60 -0.02 13.75 -14.20
C ASN A 60 0.59 15.07 -14.66
N LEU A 61 0.48 16.13 -13.85
CA LEU A 61 0.91 17.48 -14.22
C LEU A 61 2.27 17.86 -13.65
N VAL A 62 2.62 17.33 -12.47
CA VAL A 62 3.93 17.60 -11.87
C VAL A 62 4.99 16.81 -12.63
N PRO A 63 5.97 17.46 -13.27
CA PRO A 63 7.06 16.78 -13.95
C PRO A 63 7.90 15.94 -13.00
N GLU A 64 8.51 14.86 -13.50
CA GLU A 64 9.42 14.01 -12.69
C GLU A 64 10.67 14.76 -12.22
N ASP A 65 11.09 15.76 -12.97
CA ASP A 65 12.24 16.64 -12.67
C ASP A 65 11.87 17.91 -11.90
N CYS A 66 10.61 18.03 -11.45
CA CYS A 66 10.17 19.16 -10.65
C CYS A 66 10.96 19.24 -9.34
N MET A 67 11.76 20.30 -9.21
CA MET A 67 12.65 20.48 -8.04
C MET A 67 11.92 21.02 -6.82
N GLU A 68 10.83 21.76 -7.02
CA GLU A 68 10.10 22.43 -5.94
C GLU A 68 8.60 22.46 -6.22
N LEU A 69 7.84 22.01 -5.24
CA LEU A 69 6.38 22.07 -5.23
C LEU A 69 5.96 22.83 -3.96
N GLU A 70 5.49 24.06 -4.12
CA GLU A 70 5.00 24.84 -2.99
C GLU A 70 3.54 24.49 -2.70
N VAL A 71 3.26 24.17 -1.42
CA VAL A 71 1.90 23.82 -0.96
C VAL A 71 1.43 24.85 0.04
N LYS A 72 0.34 25.54 -0.26
CA LYS A 72 -0.29 26.55 0.61
C LYS A 72 -1.68 26.09 1.03
N VAL A 73 -1.93 26.08 2.32
CA VAL A 73 -3.26 25.78 2.88
C VAL A 73 -3.91 27.11 3.28
N ASN A 74 -5.05 27.43 2.70
CA ASN A 74 -5.79 28.65 2.97
C ASN A 74 -7.27 28.33 3.23
N GLY A 75 -7.65 28.33 4.51
CA GLY A 75 -9.00 27.95 4.92
C GLY A 75 -9.36 26.53 4.48
N THR A 76 -10.33 26.40 3.60
CA THR A 76 -10.79 25.11 3.04
C THR A 76 -10.12 24.75 1.71
N ASN A 77 -9.23 25.58 1.20
CA ASN A 77 -8.56 25.37 -0.07
C ASN A 77 -7.08 25.03 0.10
N ILE A 78 -6.58 24.18 -0.79
CA ILE A 78 -5.15 23.90 -0.94
C ILE A 78 -4.73 24.43 -2.32
N GLN A 79 -3.62 25.12 -2.35
CA GLN A 79 -2.95 25.59 -3.54
C GLN A 79 -1.62 24.88 -3.71
N PHE A 80 -1.36 24.43 -4.93
CA PHE A 80 -0.10 23.84 -5.37
C PHE A 80 0.49 24.73 -6.45
N ASP A 81 1.67 25.28 -6.20
CA ASP A 81 2.42 26.11 -7.14
C ASP A 81 3.68 25.34 -7.55
N PHE A 82 3.88 25.12 -8.84
CA PHE A 82 5.08 24.50 -9.42
C PHE A 82 5.28 24.99 -10.85
N ASP A 83 6.51 25.24 -11.24
CA ASP A 83 6.86 25.87 -12.51
C ASP A 83 5.98 27.10 -12.83
N SER A 84 5.22 27.05 -13.92
CA SER A 84 4.26 28.08 -14.32
C SER A 84 2.81 27.74 -13.93
N TYR A 85 2.58 26.62 -13.24
CA TYR A 85 1.25 26.16 -12.89
C TYR A 85 0.85 26.57 -11.47
N ARG A 86 -0.41 26.93 -11.36
CA ARG A 86 -1.09 27.08 -10.07
C ARG A 86 -2.37 26.25 -10.06
N LEU A 87 -2.43 25.28 -9.17
CA LEU A 87 -3.60 24.43 -9.01
C LEU A 87 -4.23 24.70 -7.64
N VAL A 88 -5.55 24.88 -7.63
CA VAL A 88 -6.30 25.09 -6.39
C VAL A 88 -7.37 24.03 -6.26
N CYS A 89 -7.45 23.42 -5.09
CA CYS A 89 -8.43 22.40 -4.76
C CYS A 89 -9.08 22.70 -3.43
N ARG A 90 -10.37 22.39 -3.31
CA ARG A 90 -11.04 22.35 -2.01
C ARG A 90 -10.68 21.06 -1.27
N MET A 91 -10.28 21.18 -0.02
CA MET A 91 -10.04 20.05 0.88
C MET A 91 -11.32 19.27 1.14
N ILE A 92 -11.19 17.98 1.43
CA ILE A 92 -12.26 17.21 2.02
C ILE A 92 -12.31 17.54 3.51
N GLU A 93 -13.49 18.00 3.95
CA GLU A 93 -13.75 18.29 5.36
C GLU A 93 -13.92 16.96 6.11
N GLY A 94 -13.31 16.84 7.27
CA GLY A 94 -13.43 15.67 8.13
C GLY A 94 -12.11 15.24 8.75
N ARG A 95 -12.18 14.18 9.54
CA ARG A 95 -11.03 13.61 10.22
C ARG A 95 -10.59 12.34 9.48
N PHE A 96 -9.35 12.31 9.01
CA PHE A 96 -8.79 11.09 8.45
C PHE A 96 -8.66 10.01 9.54
N PRO A 97 -8.91 8.73 9.24
CA PRO A 97 -8.76 7.63 10.20
C PRO A 97 -7.36 7.60 10.82
N ASN A 98 -7.26 7.12 12.05
CA ASN A 98 -5.95 6.94 12.70
C ASN A 98 -5.18 5.78 12.02
N TYR A 99 -4.54 6.09 10.90
CA TYR A 99 -3.82 5.13 10.07
C TYR A 99 -2.63 4.50 10.80
N ARG A 100 -2.01 5.22 11.75
CA ARG A 100 -0.87 4.70 12.53
C ARG A 100 -1.27 3.53 13.43
N ALA A 101 -2.52 3.53 13.92
CA ALA A 101 -3.02 2.47 14.79
C ALA A 101 -3.27 1.13 14.06
N VAL A 102 -3.43 1.15 12.73
CA VAL A 102 -3.63 -0.08 11.94
C VAL A 102 -2.33 -0.68 11.43
N ILE A 103 -1.21 0.03 11.53
CA ILE A 103 0.11 -0.47 11.15
C ILE A 103 0.64 -1.37 12.29
N PRO A 104 0.80 -2.67 12.06
CA PRO A 104 1.32 -3.57 13.09
C PRO A 104 2.76 -3.20 13.46
N GLN A 105 3.02 -3.03 14.76
CA GLN A 105 4.35 -2.64 15.25
C GLN A 105 5.31 -3.82 15.39
N ASN A 106 4.77 -5.03 15.56
CA ASN A 106 5.57 -6.23 15.75
C ASN A 106 5.09 -7.33 14.81
N GLN A 107 5.94 -7.69 13.85
CA GLN A 107 5.67 -8.72 12.86
C GLN A 107 6.85 -9.70 12.81
N PRO A 108 6.78 -10.77 13.62
CA PRO A 108 7.90 -11.69 13.79
C PRO A 108 8.21 -12.53 12.54
N LYS A 109 7.23 -12.71 11.65
CA LYS A 109 7.37 -13.49 10.43
C LYS A 109 7.68 -12.53 9.27
N ARG A 110 8.93 -12.45 8.88
CA ARG A 110 9.40 -11.64 7.77
C ARG A 110 10.03 -12.52 6.71
N VAL A 111 9.67 -12.29 5.45
CA VAL A 111 10.27 -12.94 4.29
C VAL A 111 10.81 -11.90 3.33
N VAL A 112 11.85 -12.30 2.57
CA VAL A 112 12.44 -11.48 1.51
C VAL A 112 12.47 -12.29 0.22
N LEU A 113 12.04 -11.67 -0.88
CA LEU A 113 12.00 -12.32 -2.19
C LEU A 113 12.12 -11.29 -3.32
N LYS A 114 12.45 -11.79 -4.52
CA LYS A 114 12.48 -10.96 -5.71
C LYS A 114 11.08 -10.53 -6.12
N ARG A 115 10.88 -9.21 -6.25
CA ARG A 115 9.60 -8.61 -6.62
C ARG A 115 9.06 -9.15 -7.94
N ASN A 116 9.91 -9.25 -8.96
CA ASN A 116 9.49 -9.68 -10.28
C ASN A 116 9.04 -11.15 -10.32
N ASP A 117 9.69 -12.02 -9.55
CA ASP A 117 9.32 -13.43 -9.47
C ASP A 117 7.93 -13.59 -8.82
N LEU A 118 7.71 -12.88 -7.70
CA LEU A 118 6.39 -12.85 -7.05
C LEU A 118 5.32 -12.28 -7.99
N LEU A 119 5.59 -11.14 -8.63
CA LEU A 119 4.62 -10.48 -9.50
C LEU A 119 4.22 -11.36 -10.69
N ALA A 120 5.20 -12.04 -11.30
CA ALA A 120 4.96 -12.94 -12.41
C ALA A 120 4.13 -14.16 -12.00
N ALA A 121 4.47 -14.79 -10.87
CA ALA A 121 3.73 -15.92 -10.32
C ALA A 121 2.29 -15.54 -9.95
N LEU A 122 2.10 -14.42 -9.24
CA LEU A 122 0.77 -13.91 -8.90
C LEU A 122 -0.10 -13.67 -10.14
N LYS A 123 0.46 -13.06 -11.20
CA LYS A 123 -0.27 -12.81 -12.45
C LYS A 123 -0.73 -14.10 -13.13
N ARG A 124 0.12 -15.16 -13.14
CA ARG A 124 -0.24 -16.45 -13.73
C ARG A 124 -1.29 -17.17 -12.89
N VAL A 125 -1.08 -17.28 -11.60
CA VAL A 125 -2.00 -18.00 -10.70
C VAL A 125 -3.34 -17.28 -10.58
N SER A 126 -3.37 -15.95 -10.58
CA SER A 126 -4.61 -15.17 -10.42
C SER A 126 -5.66 -15.40 -11.52
N VAL A 127 -5.25 -15.89 -12.70
CA VAL A 127 -6.17 -16.25 -13.80
C VAL A 127 -7.11 -17.40 -13.40
N PHE A 128 -6.70 -18.19 -12.41
CA PHE A 128 -7.44 -19.36 -11.92
C PHE A 128 -8.23 -19.08 -10.63
N CYS A 129 -8.25 -17.83 -10.16
CA CYS A 129 -9.08 -17.44 -9.03
C CYS A 129 -10.56 -17.49 -9.40
N ASN A 130 -11.38 -17.83 -8.42
CA ASN A 130 -12.83 -17.60 -8.51
C ASN A 130 -13.10 -16.11 -8.72
N MET A 131 -13.99 -15.78 -9.67
CA MET A 131 -14.26 -14.40 -10.09
C MET A 131 -14.84 -13.53 -8.97
N SER A 132 -15.61 -14.11 -8.05
CA SER A 132 -16.27 -13.35 -6.96
C SER A 132 -15.31 -13.04 -5.83
N SER A 133 -14.51 -14.00 -5.39
CA SER A 133 -13.55 -13.81 -4.28
C SER A 133 -12.23 -13.20 -4.74
N SER A 134 -11.75 -13.57 -5.92
CA SER A 134 -10.39 -13.25 -6.40
C SER A 134 -9.31 -13.64 -5.39
N LEU A 135 -9.54 -14.73 -4.64
CA LEU A 135 -8.67 -15.16 -3.54
C LEU A 135 -7.44 -15.89 -4.10
N VAL A 136 -6.26 -15.47 -3.66
CA VAL A 136 -5.01 -16.25 -3.71
C VAL A 136 -4.57 -16.59 -2.31
N ILE A 137 -4.03 -17.79 -2.13
CA ILE A 137 -3.51 -18.27 -0.87
C ILE A 137 -1.99 -18.36 -0.97
N LEU A 138 -1.30 -17.75 -0.04
CA LEU A 138 0.13 -17.73 0.08
C LEU A 138 0.54 -18.62 1.26
N LYS A 139 1.28 -19.71 0.98
CA LYS A 139 1.85 -20.61 1.98
C LYS A 139 3.36 -20.39 2.03
N PHE A 140 3.81 -19.75 3.09
CA PHE A 140 5.21 -19.49 3.33
C PHE A 140 5.83 -20.64 4.12
N ASP A 141 7.07 -20.96 3.79
CA ASP A 141 7.96 -21.87 4.51
C ASP A 141 9.36 -21.26 4.55
N LYS A 142 10.33 -21.96 5.16
CA LYS A 142 11.71 -21.47 5.33
C LYS A 142 12.39 -21.04 4.03
N ASN A 143 12.13 -21.73 2.93
CA ASN A 143 12.86 -21.50 1.67
C ASN A 143 11.96 -21.16 0.47
N SER A 144 10.65 -21.28 0.62
CA SER A 144 9.73 -21.17 -0.50
C SER A 144 8.40 -20.55 -0.11
N LEU A 145 7.77 -19.95 -1.12
CA LEU A 145 6.40 -19.48 -1.10
C LEU A 145 5.62 -20.26 -2.15
N LEU A 146 4.65 -21.05 -1.72
CA LEU A 146 3.66 -21.65 -2.61
C LEU A 146 2.45 -20.72 -2.72
N ILE A 147 2.12 -20.33 -3.95
CA ILE A 147 0.96 -19.51 -4.29
C ILE A 147 -0.07 -20.41 -4.92
N THR A 148 -1.30 -20.45 -4.38
CA THR A 148 -2.39 -21.27 -4.91
C THR A 148 -3.63 -20.44 -5.16
N ALA A 149 -4.38 -20.82 -6.19
CA ALA A 149 -5.71 -20.31 -6.48
C ALA A 149 -6.64 -21.46 -6.87
N HIS A 150 -7.90 -21.35 -6.47
CA HIS A 150 -8.93 -22.34 -6.76
C HIS A 150 -10.20 -21.64 -7.23
N ASP A 151 -10.82 -22.21 -8.25
CA ASP A 151 -12.16 -21.86 -8.69
C ASP A 151 -12.99 -23.14 -8.67
N PHE A 152 -13.75 -23.33 -7.60
CA PHE A 152 -14.56 -24.52 -7.40
C PHE A 152 -15.74 -24.58 -8.36
N ASP A 153 -16.26 -23.45 -8.81
CA ASP A 153 -17.39 -23.35 -9.72
C ASP A 153 -17.05 -23.94 -11.11
N PHE A 154 -15.79 -23.76 -11.52
CA PHE A 154 -15.29 -24.25 -12.81
C PHE A 154 -14.26 -25.39 -12.68
N SER A 155 -14.07 -25.94 -11.47
CA SER A 155 -13.09 -27.01 -11.19
C SER A 155 -11.69 -26.69 -11.72
N LYS A 156 -11.25 -25.43 -11.56
CA LYS A 156 -9.94 -24.95 -11.98
C LYS A 156 -9.08 -24.68 -10.78
N SER A 157 -7.80 -24.98 -10.90
CA SER A 157 -6.78 -24.62 -9.90
C SER A 157 -5.45 -24.34 -10.56
N ALA A 158 -4.64 -23.54 -9.88
CA ALA A 158 -3.25 -23.32 -10.23
C ALA A 158 -2.42 -23.20 -8.98
N GLU A 159 -1.17 -23.64 -9.08
CA GLU A 159 -0.17 -23.46 -8.04
C GLU A 159 1.17 -23.10 -8.65
N GLU A 160 1.94 -22.29 -7.95
CA GLU A 160 3.27 -21.90 -8.37
C GLU A 160 4.16 -21.65 -7.13
N THR A 161 5.41 -22.06 -7.23
CA THR A 161 6.39 -21.90 -6.14
C THR A 161 7.40 -20.83 -6.50
N VAL A 162 7.62 -19.89 -5.57
CA VAL A 162 8.64 -18.84 -5.64
C VAL A 162 9.68 -19.11 -4.55
N ILE A 163 10.96 -18.97 -4.88
CA ILE A 163 12.07 -19.14 -3.94
C ILE A 163 12.20 -17.87 -3.10
N LEU A 164 12.33 -18.05 -1.79
CA LEU A 164 12.60 -16.98 -0.84
C LEU A 164 14.11 -16.78 -0.70
N GLN A 165 14.55 -15.53 -0.58
CA GLN A 165 15.93 -15.19 -0.21
C GLN A 165 16.12 -15.30 1.31
N ASP A 166 15.07 -14.92 2.05
CA ASP A 166 14.97 -15.08 3.49
C ASP A 166 13.54 -15.50 3.80
N GLY A 167 13.38 -16.55 4.58
CA GLY A 167 12.08 -17.15 4.88
C GLY A 167 11.72 -17.04 6.35
N CYS A 168 10.53 -17.56 6.69
CA CYS A 168 10.02 -17.52 8.05
C CYS A 168 9.47 -18.89 8.47
N GLU A 169 8.97 -18.97 9.70
CA GLU A 169 8.16 -20.09 10.13
C GLU A 169 6.88 -20.18 9.26
N ALA A 170 6.41 -21.42 9.08
CA ALA A 170 5.25 -21.70 8.25
C ALA A 170 4.04 -20.83 8.61
N ILE A 171 3.45 -20.22 7.60
CA ILE A 171 2.22 -19.44 7.71
C ILE A 171 1.46 -19.52 6.39
N GLU A 172 0.14 -19.64 6.49
CA GLU A 172 -0.77 -19.60 5.36
C GLU A 172 -1.70 -18.39 5.49
N ILE A 173 -1.79 -17.57 4.45
CA ILE A 173 -2.56 -16.32 4.46
C ILE A 173 -3.19 -16.07 3.10
N GLY A 174 -4.47 -15.66 3.10
CA GLY A 174 -5.23 -15.34 1.88
C GLY A 174 -5.25 -13.86 1.59
N PHE A 175 -5.20 -13.51 0.30
CA PHE A 175 -5.33 -12.12 -0.14
C PHE A 175 -6.18 -12.00 -1.41
N LYS A 176 -6.75 -10.82 -1.62
CA LYS A 176 -7.34 -10.47 -2.92
C LYS A 176 -6.24 -10.26 -3.95
N SER A 177 -6.20 -11.13 -4.97
CA SER A 177 -5.10 -11.19 -5.94
C SER A 177 -4.82 -9.84 -6.62
N GLY A 178 -5.88 -9.13 -7.06
CA GLY A 178 -5.73 -7.84 -7.71
C GLY A 178 -5.07 -6.79 -6.81
N PHE A 179 -5.42 -6.75 -5.53
CA PHE A 179 -4.81 -5.81 -4.59
C PHE A 179 -3.35 -6.12 -4.33
N LEU A 180 -3.03 -7.40 -4.13
CA LEU A 180 -1.65 -7.82 -3.92
C LEU A 180 -0.78 -7.53 -5.15
N ILE A 181 -1.28 -7.82 -6.36
CA ILE A 181 -0.58 -7.53 -7.62
C ILE A 181 -0.31 -6.03 -7.78
N GLU A 182 -1.32 -5.17 -7.51
CA GLU A 182 -1.15 -3.72 -7.60
C GLU A 182 -0.10 -3.21 -6.61
N LEU A 183 -0.12 -3.67 -5.34
CA LEU A 183 0.84 -3.26 -4.34
C LEU A 183 2.26 -3.71 -4.70
N VAL A 184 2.45 -4.98 -5.05
CA VAL A 184 3.75 -5.52 -5.46
C VAL A 184 4.29 -4.80 -6.69
N ASN A 185 3.41 -4.48 -7.65
CA ASN A 185 3.81 -3.75 -8.87
C ASN A 185 4.26 -2.31 -8.58
N SER A 186 3.70 -1.67 -7.55
CA SER A 186 4.01 -0.27 -7.20
C SER A 186 5.26 -0.10 -6.33
N ILE A 187 5.87 -1.17 -5.82
CA ILE A 187 7.12 -1.09 -5.05
C ILE A 187 8.31 -0.93 -6.00
N PRO A 188 9.03 0.19 -6.00
CA PRO A 188 10.16 0.42 -6.88
C PRO A 188 11.47 -0.18 -6.29
N SER A 189 11.53 -1.50 -6.14
CA SER A 189 12.69 -2.21 -5.58
C SER A 189 12.84 -3.58 -6.26
N GLU A 190 14.06 -4.08 -6.37
CA GLU A 190 14.32 -5.43 -6.90
C GLU A 190 13.84 -6.50 -5.92
N ASN A 191 14.11 -6.29 -4.64
CA ASN A 191 13.69 -7.17 -3.56
C ASN A 191 12.68 -6.48 -2.67
N ILE A 192 11.69 -7.24 -2.23
CA ILE A 192 10.66 -6.77 -1.31
C ILE A 192 10.63 -7.66 -0.07
N SER A 193 10.21 -7.07 1.04
CA SER A 193 9.90 -7.83 2.24
C SER A 193 8.40 -7.87 2.47
N ILE A 194 7.92 -9.01 2.94
CA ILE A 194 6.56 -9.20 3.43
C ILE A 194 6.66 -9.62 4.90
N SER A 195 6.09 -8.80 5.76
CA SER A 195 6.08 -9.03 7.21
C SER A 195 4.67 -9.33 7.69
N MET A 196 4.53 -10.36 8.53
CA MET A 196 3.25 -10.90 8.97
C MET A 196 3.30 -11.26 10.45
N THR A 197 2.15 -11.27 11.09
CA THR A 197 1.99 -11.75 12.48
C THR A 197 1.23 -13.07 12.48
N ASP A 198 0.02 -13.04 11.97
CA ASP A 198 -0.91 -14.18 11.88
C ASP A 198 -1.82 -14.02 10.65
N PRO A 199 -2.58 -15.06 10.25
CA PRO A 199 -3.42 -15.03 9.05
C PRO A 199 -4.59 -14.06 9.09
N SER A 200 -4.91 -13.49 10.26
CA SER A 200 -6.06 -12.58 10.43
C SER A 200 -5.69 -11.10 10.46
N ARG A 201 -4.38 -10.80 10.55
CA ARG A 201 -3.88 -9.43 10.62
C ARG A 201 -3.27 -8.98 9.31
N ALA A 202 -3.28 -7.66 9.10
CA ALA A 202 -2.69 -7.06 7.91
C ALA A 202 -1.21 -7.47 7.74
N ALA A 203 -0.86 -7.84 6.52
CA ALA A 203 0.54 -7.96 6.12
C ALA A 203 1.11 -6.59 5.75
N VAL A 204 2.39 -6.41 6.03
CA VAL A 204 3.16 -5.22 5.63
C VAL A 204 4.13 -5.59 4.52
N LEU A 205 4.03 -4.88 3.42
CA LEU A 205 4.98 -4.98 2.32
C LEU A 205 5.85 -3.72 2.31
N SER A 206 7.15 -3.90 2.14
CA SER A 206 8.11 -2.79 2.08
C SER A 206 9.28 -3.13 1.17
N ARG A 207 10.05 -2.10 0.87
CA ARG A 207 11.32 -2.21 0.13
C ARG A 207 12.38 -2.89 1.01
N CYS A 208 13.40 -3.45 0.36
CA CYS A 208 14.58 -3.99 1.05
C CYS A 208 15.83 -3.12 0.87
N ASP A 209 15.79 -2.16 -0.04
CA ASP A 209 16.87 -1.21 -0.26
C ASP A 209 16.82 -0.05 0.74
N GLU A 210 18.00 0.43 1.11
CA GLU A 210 18.16 1.60 1.98
C GLU A 210 17.97 2.88 1.14
N GLU A 211 16.81 3.51 1.26
CA GLU A 211 16.57 4.85 0.76
C GLU A 211 16.06 5.75 1.89
N GLU A 212 16.27 7.06 1.73
CA GLU A 212 15.75 8.09 2.65
C GLU A 212 14.21 8.09 2.74
N ARG A 213 13.54 7.43 1.78
CA ARG A 213 12.08 7.33 1.69
C ARG A 213 11.60 6.01 2.25
N SER A 214 10.90 6.06 3.36
CA SER A 214 10.19 4.90 3.89
C SER A 214 8.89 4.68 3.14
N LEU A 215 8.79 3.54 2.44
CA LEU A 215 7.58 3.13 1.73
C LEU A 215 6.99 1.90 2.42
N THR A 216 5.76 2.04 2.91
CA THR A 216 5.04 0.99 3.62
C THR A 216 3.69 0.75 2.99
N TYR A 217 3.40 -0.50 2.64
CA TYR A 217 2.09 -0.93 2.22
C TYR A 217 1.49 -1.89 3.23
N LEU A 218 0.21 -1.74 3.48
CA LEU A 218 -0.60 -2.68 4.26
C LEU A 218 -1.62 -3.35 3.35
N LEU A 219 -1.81 -4.64 3.55
CA LEU A 219 -2.86 -5.41 2.88
C LEU A 219 -3.61 -6.26 3.91
N MET A 220 -4.93 -6.04 3.98
CA MET A 220 -5.80 -6.85 4.83
C MET A 220 -5.95 -8.24 4.22
N PRO A 221 -5.82 -9.28 5.04
CA PRO A 221 -6.04 -10.65 4.59
C PRO A 221 -7.51 -10.94 4.34
N MET A 222 -7.75 -11.98 3.57
CA MET A 222 -9.06 -12.59 3.37
C MET A 222 -9.13 -13.91 4.13
N SER A 223 -10.32 -14.27 4.61
CA SER A 223 -10.55 -15.59 5.19
C SER A 223 -10.35 -16.68 4.15
N ILE A 224 -9.60 -17.72 4.54
CA ILE A 224 -9.34 -18.90 3.71
C ILE A 224 -10.46 -19.96 3.90
N ASN A 225 -11.40 -19.71 4.83
CA ASN A 225 -12.44 -20.68 5.12
C ASN A 225 -13.34 -20.89 3.92
N ASN A 226 -13.39 -22.13 3.50
CA ASN A 226 -14.33 -22.72 2.55
C ASN A 226 -15.76 -22.74 3.10
#